data_f610067d674f87009886a5c5f7b568f0
#
_entry.id   f610067d674f87009886a5c5f7b568f0
#
_cell.length_a   1.000
_cell.length_b   1.000
_cell.length_c   1.000
_cell.angle_alpha   90.00
_cell.angle_beta   90.00
_cell.angle_gamma   90.00
#
_symmetry.space_group_name_H-M   'P 1'
#
loop_
_entity.id
_entity.type
_entity.pdbx_description
1 polymer ?
#
loop_
_entity_poly.entity_id
_entity_poly.type
_entity_poly.pdbx_seq_one_letter_code
_entity_poly.pdbx_strand_id
1 'polypeptide(L)'
;MKKNTQEGVGFVSEEWKESFHILKEQKILKFTQGIMFRAIGILKIAKTDDKICDVGCGQLSFLNQLKSHGFKNLYGVEVDETLINPTSSGDSFPEIKIGSACKIPFEDKFFDVVTIYAVLHHIGIKDHETVISEVDRVLKANGKLLIIEPYPFVFWKIWSIICRFLGTFVSPFFRNYYKIVSSEYDLLGNFSANLGVLKCKIKEKFNKVSGKWFLGYWIFVGTKRS
;
A
#
# COMPACT_ATOMS: atom_id res chain seq x y z
N MET A 1 16.41 9.48 -21.06
CA MET A 1 15.29 8.56 -20.74
C MET A 1 14.05 9.41 -20.49
N LYS A 2 13.02 9.29 -21.33
CA LYS A 2 11.78 10.06 -21.19
C LYS A 2 11.00 9.51 -19.99
N LYS A 3 10.83 10.33 -18.92
CA LYS A 3 9.85 10.07 -17.88
C LYS A 3 8.46 10.16 -18.52
N ASN A 4 7.82 9.01 -18.74
CA ASN A 4 6.38 8.98 -19.03
C ASN A 4 5.63 9.28 -17.74
N THR A 5 5.55 10.56 -17.40
CA THR A 5 4.63 11.06 -16.38
C THR A 5 3.29 11.32 -17.04
N GLN A 6 2.44 10.32 -17.16
CA GLN A 6 1.01 10.58 -17.22
C GLN A 6 0.63 11.15 -15.85
N GLU A 7 0.06 12.34 -15.83
CA GLU A 7 -0.31 13.04 -14.60
C GLU A 7 -1.25 12.17 -13.74
N GLY A 8 -0.91 11.99 -12.46
CA GLY A 8 -1.74 11.30 -11.48
C GLY A 8 -1.61 9.78 -11.39
N VAL A 9 -0.73 9.13 -12.17
CA VAL A 9 -0.57 7.67 -12.17
C VAL A 9 0.86 7.30 -11.78
N GLY A 10 1.01 6.68 -10.61
CA GLY A 10 2.30 6.18 -10.12
C GLY A 10 2.57 4.77 -10.64
N PHE A 11 3.41 4.65 -11.67
CA PHE A 11 3.95 3.36 -12.08
C PHE A 11 5.25 3.06 -11.36
N VAL A 12 5.42 1.82 -10.92
CA VAL A 12 6.71 1.33 -10.41
C VAL A 12 7.69 1.08 -11.56
N SER A 13 8.99 1.27 -11.32
CA SER A 13 10.02 1.02 -12.33
C SER A 13 10.16 -0.47 -12.66
N GLU A 14 10.63 -0.79 -13.87
CA GLU A 14 10.89 -2.19 -14.25
C GLU A 14 11.97 -2.82 -13.33
N GLU A 15 12.97 -2.06 -12.90
CA GLU A 15 13.97 -2.53 -11.93
C GLU A 15 13.33 -2.90 -10.59
N TRP A 16 12.31 -2.14 -10.16
CA TRP A 16 11.52 -2.46 -8.97
C TRP A 16 10.74 -3.77 -9.14
N LYS A 17 10.03 -3.93 -10.26
CA LYS A 17 9.24 -5.12 -10.58
C LYS A 17 10.12 -6.38 -10.59
N GLU A 18 11.26 -6.32 -11.26
CA GLU A 18 12.21 -7.43 -11.33
C GLU A 18 12.77 -7.79 -9.95
N SER A 19 13.24 -6.78 -9.21
CA SER A 19 13.78 -6.98 -7.86
C SER A 19 12.73 -7.50 -6.89
N PHE A 20 11.50 -7.01 -6.96
CA PHE A 20 10.40 -7.48 -6.13
C PHE A 20 9.99 -8.91 -6.49
N HIS A 21 9.97 -9.26 -7.79
CA HIS A 21 9.68 -10.63 -8.22
C HIS A 21 10.67 -11.63 -7.62
N ILE A 22 11.96 -11.30 -7.59
CA ILE A 22 13.01 -12.13 -6.97
C ILE A 22 12.79 -12.23 -5.44
N LEU A 23 12.39 -11.15 -4.80
CA LEU A 23 12.25 -11.11 -3.34
C LEU A 23 10.99 -11.78 -2.80
N LYS A 24 9.86 -11.70 -3.54
CA LYS A 24 8.55 -12.16 -3.04
C LYS A 24 8.53 -13.63 -2.60
N GLU A 25 9.37 -14.46 -3.22
CA GLU A 25 9.47 -15.90 -2.89
C GLU A 25 10.41 -16.18 -1.71
N GLN A 26 11.14 -15.18 -1.23
CA GLN A 26 12.07 -15.35 -0.13
C GLN A 26 11.34 -15.52 1.21
N LYS A 27 11.70 -16.56 1.97
CA LYS A 27 11.12 -16.84 3.29
C LYS A 27 11.21 -15.65 4.25
N ILE A 28 12.30 -14.89 4.19
CA ILE A 28 12.51 -13.71 5.05
C ILE A 28 11.51 -12.59 4.74
N LEU A 29 11.17 -12.37 3.46
CA LEU A 29 10.17 -11.38 3.10
C LEU A 29 8.77 -11.81 3.56
N LYS A 30 8.40 -13.07 3.37
CA LYS A 30 7.14 -13.62 3.87
C LYS A 30 7.03 -13.50 5.40
N PHE A 31 8.13 -13.73 6.12
CA PHE A 31 8.19 -13.58 7.58
C PHE A 31 8.02 -12.11 8.01
N THR A 32 8.73 -11.18 7.38
CA THR A 32 8.60 -9.74 7.71
C THR A 32 7.22 -9.18 7.35
N GLN A 33 6.62 -9.62 6.26
CA GLN A 33 5.25 -9.30 5.89
C GLN A 33 4.26 -9.81 6.95
N GLY A 34 4.46 -11.03 7.48
CA GLY A 34 3.64 -11.58 8.57
C GLY A 34 3.75 -10.78 9.88
N ILE A 35 4.94 -10.27 10.22
CA ILE A 35 5.13 -9.36 11.35
C ILE A 35 4.38 -8.04 11.10
N MET A 36 4.52 -7.45 9.91
CA MET A 36 3.83 -6.22 9.54
C MET A 36 2.31 -6.40 9.59
N PHE A 37 1.79 -7.49 9.04
CA PHE A 37 0.36 -7.79 9.06
C PHE A 37 -0.22 -7.78 10.49
N ARG A 38 0.48 -8.41 11.44
CA ARG A 38 0.07 -8.40 12.86
C ARG A 38 0.18 -6.99 13.47
N ALA A 39 1.24 -6.25 13.15
CA ALA A 39 1.46 -4.90 13.65
C ALA A 39 0.42 -3.90 13.12
N ILE A 40 -0.05 -4.07 11.89
CA ILE A 40 -1.12 -3.28 11.28
C ILE A 40 -2.39 -3.34 12.14
N GLY A 41 -2.67 -4.51 12.70
CA GLY A 41 -3.82 -4.70 13.59
C GLY A 41 -5.16 -4.74 12.86
N ILE A 42 -5.16 -5.11 11.56
CA ILE A 42 -6.39 -5.19 10.76
C ILE A 42 -7.42 -6.14 11.37
N LEU A 43 -6.96 -7.22 12.02
CA LEU A 43 -7.81 -8.18 12.73
C LEU A 43 -8.62 -7.54 13.89
N LYS A 44 -8.22 -6.32 14.34
CA LYS A 44 -8.94 -5.57 15.39
C LYS A 44 -9.93 -4.55 14.81
N ILE A 45 -9.77 -4.19 13.54
CA ILE A 45 -10.57 -3.14 12.90
C ILE A 45 -11.55 -3.66 11.86
N ALA A 46 -11.37 -4.89 11.36
CA ALA A 46 -12.21 -5.51 10.35
C ALA A 46 -12.70 -6.89 10.82
N LYS A 47 -13.88 -7.29 10.37
CA LYS A 47 -14.46 -8.63 10.54
C LYS A 47 -14.20 -9.46 9.29
N THR A 48 -14.21 -10.78 9.41
CA THR A 48 -13.96 -11.69 8.28
C THR A 48 -14.98 -11.58 7.13
N ASP A 49 -16.18 -11.11 7.43
CA ASP A 49 -17.26 -10.91 6.45
C ASP A 49 -17.35 -9.46 5.93
N ASP A 50 -16.49 -8.53 6.42
CA ASP A 50 -16.43 -7.16 5.92
C ASP A 50 -15.95 -7.15 4.45
N LYS A 51 -16.50 -6.25 3.64
CA LYS A 51 -15.99 -5.95 2.29
C LYS A 51 -14.74 -5.07 2.42
N ILE A 52 -13.59 -5.60 2.03
CA ILE A 52 -12.30 -4.92 2.13
C ILE A 52 -11.75 -4.67 0.74
N CYS A 53 -11.41 -3.40 0.44
CA CYS A 53 -10.74 -3.02 -0.79
C CYS A 53 -9.30 -2.58 -0.50
N ASP A 54 -8.34 -3.16 -1.24
CA ASP A 54 -6.95 -2.72 -1.24
C ASP A 54 -6.70 -1.87 -2.50
N VAL A 55 -6.42 -0.58 -2.30
CA VAL A 55 -6.19 0.39 -3.38
C VAL A 55 -4.70 0.45 -3.68
N GLY A 56 -4.32 0.10 -4.92
CA GLY A 56 -2.94 -0.18 -5.31
C GLY A 56 -2.51 -1.57 -4.83
N CYS A 57 -3.33 -2.59 -5.11
CA CYS A 57 -3.13 -3.94 -4.56
C CYS A 57 -1.91 -4.69 -5.15
N GLY A 58 -1.31 -4.15 -6.22
CA GLY A 58 -0.11 -4.70 -6.84
C GLY A 58 -0.20 -6.20 -7.11
N GLN A 59 0.80 -6.96 -6.68
CA GLN A 59 0.84 -8.42 -6.82
C GLN A 59 0.00 -9.17 -5.77
N LEU A 60 -0.98 -8.52 -5.14
CA LEU A 60 -1.96 -9.10 -4.22
C LEU A 60 -1.38 -9.66 -2.92
N SER A 61 -0.16 -9.28 -2.55
CA SER A 61 0.49 -9.83 -1.35
C SER A 61 -0.31 -9.58 -0.08
N PHE A 62 -0.87 -8.38 0.07
CA PHE A 62 -1.67 -8.02 1.23
C PHE A 62 -3.05 -8.71 1.22
N LEU A 63 -3.72 -8.74 0.07
CA LEU A 63 -5.01 -9.45 -0.09
C LEU A 63 -4.88 -10.95 0.16
N ASN A 64 -3.78 -11.58 -0.29
CA ASN A 64 -3.51 -12.99 -0.02
C ASN A 64 -3.28 -13.26 1.48
N GLN A 65 -2.65 -12.33 2.20
CA GLN A 65 -2.54 -12.43 3.65
C GLN A 65 -3.91 -12.31 4.33
N LEU A 66 -4.75 -11.36 3.92
CA LEU A 66 -6.12 -11.26 4.43
C LEU A 66 -6.90 -12.56 4.21
N LYS A 67 -6.83 -13.12 3.00
CA LYS A 67 -7.46 -14.40 2.66
C LYS A 67 -6.99 -15.53 3.57
N SER A 68 -5.68 -15.64 3.82
CA SER A 68 -5.12 -16.68 4.71
C SER A 68 -5.58 -16.55 6.17
N HIS A 69 -6.08 -15.37 6.57
CA HIS A 69 -6.67 -15.12 7.87
C HIS A 69 -8.22 -15.20 7.89
N GLY A 70 -8.81 -15.75 6.82
CA GLY A 70 -10.24 -16.06 6.77
C GLY A 70 -11.14 -14.91 6.31
N PHE A 71 -10.58 -13.80 5.80
CA PHE A 71 -11.40 -12.74 5.17
C PHE A 71 -11.93 -13.24 3.83
N LYS A 72 -13.23 -13.00 3.57
CA LYS A 72 -13.96 -13.61 2.45
C LYS A 72 -14.23 -12.63 1.31
N ASN A 73 -14.57 -11.38 1.62
CA ASN A 73 -15.04 -10.38 0.67
C ASN A 73 -13.88 -9.41 0.36
N LEU A 74 -12.96 -9.84 -0.49
CA LEU A 74 -11.74 -9.12 -0.81
C LEU A 74 -11.80 -8.54 -2.22
N TYR A 75 -11.44 -7.28 -2.34
CA TYR A 75 -11.45 -6.49 -3.56
C TYR A 75 -10.12 -5.75 -3.71
N GLY A 76 -9.74 -5.48 -4.95
CA GLY A 76 -8.54 -4.71 -5.23
C GLY A 76 -8.73 -3.72 -6.37
N VAL A 77 -7.97 -2.65 -6.34
CA VAL A 77 -7.82 -1.71 -7.44
C VAL A 77 -6.34 -1.60 -7.77
N GLU A 78 -5.99 -1.78 -9.04
CA GLU A 78 -4.61 -1.64 -9.49
C GLU A 78 -4.60 -0.91 -10.85
N VAL A 79 -3.65 -0.01 -11.03
CA VAL A 79 -3.51 0.76 -12.27
C VAL A 79 -2.64 0.05 -13.29
N ASP A 80 -1.69 -0.75 -12.84
CA ASP A 80 -0.79 -1.52 -13.68
C ASP A 80 -1.24 -2.99 -13.75
N GLU A 81 -1.98 -3.35 -14.80
CA GLU A 81 -2.46 -4.71 -15.00
C GLU A 81 -1.34 -5.76 -15.07
N THR A 82 -0.11 -5.36 -15.42
CA THR A 82 1.03 -6.27 -15.49
C THR A 82 1.48 -6.81 -14.14
N LEU A 83 1.05 -6.16 -13.04
CA LEU A 83 1.31 -6.63 -11.68
C LEU A 83 0.33 -7.73 -11.25
N ILE A 84 -0.81 -7.85 -11.93
CA ILE A 84 -1.84 -8.83 -11.59
C ILE A 84 -1.55 -10.14 -12.34
N ASN A 85 -1.31 -11.21 -11.59
CA ASN A 85 -1.04 -12.50 -12.20
C ASN A 85 -2.35 -13.17 -12.66
N PRO A 86 -2.55 -13.43 -13.98
CA PRO A 86 -3.77 -14.04 -14.50
C PRO A 86 -4.04 -15.47 -13.99
N THR A 87 -3.01 -16.18 -13.52
CA THR A 87 -3.15 -17.57 -13.02
C THR A 87 -3.82 -17.68 -11.67
N SER A 88 -4.17 -16.57 -11.06
CA SER A 88 -4.83 -16.50 -9.76
C SER A 88 -6.36 -16.55 -9.86
N SER A 89 -6.92 -16.98 -10.99
CA SER A 89 -8.37 -17.09 -11.20
C SER A 89 -8.95 -18.37 -10.61
N GLY A 90 -9.83 -18.24 -9.67
CA GLY A 90 -10.63 -19.31 -9.05
C GLY A 90 -11.79 -18.72 -8.25
N ASP A 91 -12.84 -19.50 -7.97
CA ASP A 91 -14.10 -19.04 -7.33
C ASP A 91 -13.94 -18.34 -5.97
N SER A 92 -12.75 -18.29 -5.42
CA SER A 92 -12.46 -17.59 -4.15
C SER A 92 -11.33 -16.55 -4.27
N PHE A 93 -11.06 -16.05 -5.47
CA PHE A 93 -10.03 -15.04 -5.71
C PHE A 93 -10.60 -13.64 -5.41
N PRO A 94 -9.80 -12.68 -4.89
CA PRO A 94 -10.23 -11.29 -4.75
C PRO A 94 -10.74 -10.70 -6.08
N GLU A 95 -11.84 -9.96 -6.07
CA GLU A 95 -12.31 -9.22 -7.23
C GLU A 95 -11.40 -8.02 -7.49
N ILE A 96 -10.64 -8.05 -8.59
CA ILE A 96 -9.69 -6.98 -8.93
C ILE A 96 -10.24 -6.19 -10.11
N LYS A 97 -10.23 -4.86 -9.97
CA LYS A 97 -10.55 -3.93 -11.08
C LYS A 97 -9.33 -3.10 -11.45
N ILE A 98 -9.09 -2.98 -12.74
CA ILE A 98 -8.10 -2.04 -13.26
C ILE A 98 -8.66 -0.63 -13.11
N GLY A 99 -7.90 0.24 -12.45
CA GLY A 99 -8.33 1.61 -12.16
C GLY A 99 -7.32 2.41 -11.34
N SER A 100 -7.57 3.70 -11.25
CA SER A 100 -6.75 4.64 -10.49
C SER A 100 -7.30 4.84 -9.07
N ALA A 101 -6.41 5.08 -8.11
CA ALA A 101 -6.78 5.54 -6.77
C ALA A 101 -7.53 6.89 -6.79
N CYS A 102 -7.31 7.70 -7.84
CA CYS A 102 -8.01 8.97 -8.05
C CYS A 102 -9.42 8.80 -8.65
N LYS A 103 -9.77 7.58 -9.09
CA LYS A 103 -11.11 7.23 -9.62
C LYS A 103 -11.33 5.74 -9.38
N ILE A 104 -11.75 5.39 -8.17
CA ILE A 104 -11.94 4.01 -7.74
C ILE A 104 -13.17 3.41 -8.46
N PRO A 105 -13.02 2.31 -9.25
CA PRO A 105 -14.08 1.79 -10.12
C PRO A 105 -15.12 0.95 -9.37
N PHE A 106 -15.56 1.42 -8.21
CA PHE A 106 -16.60 0.82 -7.39
C PHE A 106 -17.66 1.86 -6.99
N GLU A 107 -18.83 1.38 -6.63
CA GLU A 107 -19.98 2.19 -6.24
C GLU A 107 -19.73 2.92 -4.91
N ASP A 108 -20.53 3.97 -4.69
CA ASP A 108 -20.53 4.70 -3.43
C ASP A 108 -20.94 3.78 -2.28
N LYS A 109 -20.32 3.98 -1.11
CA LYS A 109 -20.69 3.29 0.14
C LYS A 109 -20.71 1.76 0.03
N PHE A 110 -19.78 1.21 -0.74
CA PHE A 110 -19.71 -0.24 -1.00
C PHE A 110 -18.87 -1.00 0.03
N PHE A 111 -17.78 -0.38 0.54
CA PHE A 111 -16.80 -1.05 1.39
C PHE A 111 -16.97 -0.74 2.87
N ASP A 112 -16.69 -1.74 3.71
CA ASP A 112 -16.57 -1.60 5.15
C ASP A 112 -15.17 -1.09 5.54
N VAL A 113 -14.15 -1.53 4.80
CA VAL A 113 -12.76 -1.13 5.00
C VAL A 113 -12.10 -0.85 3.65
N VAL A 114 -11.32 0.22 3.56
CA VAL A 114 -10.40 0.49 2.45
C VAL A 114 -8.98 0.54 3.01
N THR A 115 -8.07 -0.15 2.34
CA THR A 115 -6.65 -0.16 2.66
C THR A 115 -5.85 0.50 1.54
N ILE A 116 -4.77 1.20 1.91
CA ILE A 116 -3.77 1.76 1.01
C ILE A 116 -2.41 1.37 1.57
N TYR A 117 -1.71 0.46 0.91
CA TYR A 117 -0.44 -0.06 1.42
C TYR A 117 0.71 0.23 0.46
N ALA A 118 1.58 1.16 0.87
CA ALA A 118 2.77 1.60 0.12
C ALA A 118 2.41 2.10 -1.30
N VAL A 119 1.44 3.01 -1.40
CA VAL A 119 0.91 3.54 -2.66
C VAL A 119 0.97 5.06 -2.73
N LEU A 120 0.64 5.76 -1.64
CA LEU A 120 0.50 7.22 -1.69
C LEU A 120 1.78 7.94 -2.05
N HIS A 121 2.94 7.38 -1.70
CA HIS A 121 4.22 7.97 -2.08
C HIS A 121 4.51 7.89 -3.60
N HIS A 122 3.81 7.03 -4.35
CA HIS A 122 3.84 7.00 -5.81
C HIS A 122 2.88 8.00 -6.46
N ILE A 123 1.93 8.55 -5.70
CA ILE A 123 0.90 9.47 -6.19
C ILE A 123 1.38 10.91 -5.97
N GLY A 124 1.18 11.77 -6.97
CA GLY A 124 1.49 13.19 -6.84
C GLY A 124 0.77 13.84 -5.66
N ILE A 125 1.46 14.71 -4.92
CA ILE A 125 0.91 15.34 -3.70
C ILE A 125 -0.40 16.11 -3.99
N LYS A 126 -0.50 16.71 -5.17
CA LYS A 126 -1.71 17.42 -5.64
C LYS A 126 -2.93 16.51 -5.74
N ASP A 127 -2.70 15.20 -5.97
CA ASP A 127 -3.76 14.23 -6.18
C ASP A 127 -4.18 13.50 -4.89
N HIS A 128 -3.44 13.67 -3.78
CA HIS A 128 -3.77 13.03 -2.50
C HIS A 128 -5.18 13.38 -2.01
N GLU A 129 -5.63 14.63 -2.21
CA GLU A 129 -6.98 15.04 -1.83
C GLU A 129 -8.04 14.27 -2.62
N THR A 130 -7.82 14.09 -3.93
CA THR A 130 -8.70 13.30 -4.80
C THR A 130 -8.77 11.86 -4.33
N VAL A 131 -7.62 11.23 -4.02
CA VAL A 131 -7.57 9.87 -3.48
C VAL A 131 -8.38 9.76 -2.20
N ILE A 132 -8.16 10.66 -1.24
CA ILE A 132 -8.88 10.63 0.04
C ILE A 132 -10.39 10.86 -0.17
N SER A 133 -10.79 11.66 -1.17
CA SER A 133 -12.19 11.88 -1.51
C SER A 133 -12.83 10.65 -2.15
N GLU A 134 -12.13 9.94 -3.01
CA GLU A 134 -12.59 8.69 -3.60
C GLU A 134 -12.72 7.57 -2.56
N VAL A 135 -11.73 7.46 -1.66
CA VAL A 135 -11.82 6.53 -0.52
C VAL A 135 -13.02 6.85 0.35
N ASP A 136 -13.25 8.12 0.66
CA ASP A 136 -14.43 8.54 1.41
C ASP A 136 -15.73 8.16 0.66
N ARG A 137 -15.80 8.39 -0.65
CA ARG A 137 -16.96 8.05 -1.48
C ARG A 137 -17.32 6.57 -1.40
N VAL A 138 -16.34 5.69 -1.60
CA VAL A 138 -16.60 4.24 -1.67
C VAL A 138 -16.77 3.58 -0.30
N LEU A 139 -16.36 4.22 0.79
CA LEU A 139 -16.59 3.73 2.14
C LEU A 139 -18.03 3.93 2.59
N LYS A 140 -18.60 2.92 3.24
CA LYS A 140 -19.86 3.02 3.99
C LYS A 140 -19.76 4.05 5.12
N ALA A 141 -20.88 4.49 5.66
CA ALA A 141 -20.93 5.25 6.90
C ALA A 141 -20.25 4.44 8.03
N ASN A 142 -19.39 5.10 8.81
CA ASN A 142 -18.54 4.46 9.82
C ASN A 142 -17.53 3.42 9.28
N GLY A 143 -17.37 3.31 7.96
CA GLY A 143 -16.32 2.51 7.33
C GLY A 143 -14.92 2.99 7.72
N LYS A 144 -13.93 2.14 7.58
CA LYS A 144 -12.57 2.41 8.07
C LYS A 144 -11.58 2.54 6.94
N LEU A 145 -10.72 3.54 7.05
CA LEU A 145 -9.55 3.73 6.22
C LEU A 145 -8.31 3.26 6.98
N LEU A 146 -7.51 2.41 6.35
CA LEU A 146 -6.19 1.99 6.83
C LEU A 146 -5.14 2.41 5.80
N ILE A 147 -4.18 3.22 6.22
CA ILE A 147 -3.02 3.62 5.40
C ILE A 147 -1.76 3.07 6.03
N ILE A 148 -0.89 2.48 5.22
CA ILE A 148 0.42 1.97 5.63
C ILE A 148 1.44 2.50 4.61
N GLU A 149 2.30 3.44 5.04
CA GLU A 149 3.28 4.07 4.16
C GLU A 149 4.69 4.04 4.76
N PRO A 150 5.73 3.85 3.94
CA PRO A 150 7.10 3.99 4.38
C PRO A 150 7.36 5.40 4.94
N TYR A 151 7.76 5.49 6.23
CA TYR A 151 8.03 6.75 6.92
C TYR A 151 8.77 6.49 8.25
N PRO A 152 9.72 7.33 8.68
CA PRO A 152 10.25 8.49 7.96
C PRO A 152 11.30 8.10 6.90
N PHE A 153 11.48 8.95 5.89
CA PHE A 153 12.45 8.74 4.81
C PHE A 153 13.88 8.46 5.33
N VAL A 154 14.31 9.18 6.38
CA VAL A 154 15.66 9.01 6.97
C VAL A 154 15.89 7.56 7.45
N PHE A 155 14.88 6.92 8.04
CA PHE A 155 14.97 5.51 8.43
C PHE A 155 15.25 4.62 7.21
N TRP A 156 14.51 4.81 6.12
CA TRP A 156 14.67 4.03 4.90
C TRP A 156 16.02 4.27 4.22
N LYS A 157 16.50 5.52 4.25
CA LYS A 157 17.83 5.86 3.74
C LYS A 157 18.94 5.16 4.51
N ILE A 158 18.91 5.19 5.83
CA ILE A 158 19.90 4.49 6.67
C ILE A 158 19.81 2.98 6.47
N TRP A 159 18.59 2.43 6.50
CA TRP A 159 18.36 1.00 6.31
C TRP A 159 18.87 0.50 4.97
N SER A 160 18.67 1.25 3.90
CA SER A 160 19.15 0.88 2.57
C SER A 160 20.69 0.86 2.49
N ILE A 161 21.39 1.79 3.17
CA ILE A 161 22.86 1.77 3.25
C ILE A 161 23.33 0.48 3.92
N ILE A 162 22.68 0.08 5.01
CA ILE A 162 22.95 -1.21 5.69
C ILE A 162 22.68 -2.38 4.73
N CYS A 163 21.56 -2.37 4.02
CA CYS A 163 21.23 -3.42 3.04
C CYS A 163 22.24 -3.48 1.88
N ARG A 164 22.74 -2.34 1.41
CA ARG A 164 23.81 -2.30 0.40
C ARG A 164 25.06 -3.01 0.89
N PHE A 165 25.50 -2.71 2.11
CA PHE A 165 26.68 -3.35 2.73
C PHE A 165 26.44 -4.87 2.90
N LEU A 166 25.31 -5.28 3.50
CA LEU A 166 24.96 -6.68 3.69
C LEU A 166 24.80 -7.42 2.35
N GLY A 167 24.31 -6.75 1.32
CA GLY A 167 24.16 -7.30 -0.03
C GLY A 167 25.47 -7.63 -0.71
N THR A 168 26.54 -6.93 -0.34
CA THR A 168 27.90 -7.18 -0.86
C THR A 168 28.54 -8.40 -0.20
N PHE A 169 28.35 -8.61 1.11
CA PHE A 169 29.10 -9.58 1.88
C PHE A 169 28.27 -10.74 2.44
N VAL A 170 26.96 -10.60 2.54
CA VAL A 170 26.11 -11.58 3.26
C VAL A 170 25.12 -12.30 2.33
N SER A 171 24.27 -11.58 1.59
CA SER A 171 23.22 -12.21 0.79
C SER A 171 22.72 -11.33 -0.34
N PRO A 172 22.48 -11.91 -1.54
CA PRO A 172 21.82 -11.21 -2.67
C PRO A 172 20.45 -10.62 -2.33
N PHE A 173 19.75 -11.17 -1.31
CA PHE A 173 18.49 -10.62 -0.81
C PHE A 173 18.62 -9.13 -0.45
N PHE A 174 19.64 -8.77 0.35
CA PHE A 174 19.84 -7.39 0.78
C PHE A 174 20.19 -6.46 -0.38
N ARG A 175 20.91 -6.96 -1.40
CA ARG A 175 21.22 -6.20 -2.61
C ARG A 175 19.95 -5.86 -3.40
N ASN A 176 19.05 -6.81 -3.59
CA ASN A 176 17.78 -6.57 -4.30
C ASN A 176 16.87 -5.66 -3.48
N TYR A 177 16.85 -5.81 -2.16
CA TYR A 177 16.12 -4.93 -1.27
C TYR A 177 16.62 -3.49 -1.32
N TYR A 178 17.96 -3.30 -1.34
CA TYR A 178 18.57 -1.99 -1.55
C TYR A 178 18.12 -1.34 -2.87
N LYS A 179 18.10 -2.10 -3.96
CA LYS A 179 17.66 -1.59 -5.27
C LYS A 179 16.22 -1.07 -5.23
N ILE A 180 15.29 -1.81 -4.62
CA ILE A 180 13.90 -1.37 -4.44
C ILE A 180 13.85 -0.05 -3.68
N VAL A 181 14.43 0.00 -2.49
CA VAL A 181 14.35 1.20 -1.64
C VAL A 181 15.05 2.41 -2.27
N SER A 182 16.21 2.19 -2.91
CA SER A 182 16.96 3.28 -3.53
C SER A 182 16.30 3.85 -4.79
N SER A 183 15.54 3.05 -5.53
CA SER A 183 14.78 3.54 -6.68
C SER A 183 13.62 4.46 -6.31
N GLU A 184 13.20 4.43 -5.04
CA GLU A 184 12.07 5.21 -4.52
C GLU A 184 12.49 6.42 -3.66
N TYR A 185 13.79 6.74 -3.55
CA TYR A 185 14.26 7.80 -2.65
C TYR A 185 13.58 9.14 -2.85
N ASP A 186 13.42 9.58 -4.09
CA ASP A 186 12.80 10.87 -4.39
C ASP A 186 11.31 10.87 -4.00
N LEU A 187 10.62 9.76 -4.26
CA LEU A 187 9.20 9.59 -3.92
C LEU A 187 9.00 9.58 -2.40
N LEU A 188 9.80 8.79 -1.68
CA LEU A 188 9.75 8.70 -0.22
C LEU A 188 10.13 10.02 0.46
N GLY A 189 11.12 10.74 -0.09
CA GLY A 189 11.53 12.05 0.38
C GLY A 189 10.41 13.08 0.25
N ASN A 190 9.82 13.17 -0.94
CA ASN A 190 8.69 14.07 -1.21
C ASN A 190 7.47 13.74 -0.36
N PHE A 191 7.10 12.47 -0.25
CA PHE A 191 6.00 12.01 0.61
C PHE A 191 6.24 12.40 2.07
N SER A 192 7.44 12.10 2.60
CA SER A 192 7.79 12.41 3.98
C SER A 192 7.71 13.91 4.29
N ALA A 193 8.15 14.77 3.38
CA ALA A 193 8.10 16.23 3.54
C ALA A 193 6.65 16.75 3.59
N ASN A 194 5.71 16.08 2.92
CA ASN A 194 4.33 16.53 2.75
C ASN A 194 3.30 15.73 3.57
N LEU A 195 3.73 14.78 4.39
CA LEU A 195 2.84 13.96 5.22
C LEU A 195 1.93 14.79 6.14
N GLY A 196 2.39 15.98 6.58
CA GLY A 196 1.59 16.90 7.38
C GLY A 196 0.33 17.35 6.65
N VAL A 197 0.45 17.72 5.37
CA VAL A 197 -0.67 18.13 4.52
C VAL A 197 -1.68 16.98 4.37
N LEU A 198 -1.18 15.77 4.05
CA LEU A 198 -2.03 14.58 3.92
C LEU A 198 -2.81 14.30 5.22
N LYS A 199 -2.14 14.40 6.38
CA LYS A 199 -2.81 14.22 7.69
C LYS A 199 -3.95 15.21 7.93
N CYS A 200 -3.81 16.46 7.50
CA CYS A 200 -4.88 17.45 7.59
C CYS A 200 -6.08 17.04 6.72
N LYS A 201 -5.84 16.67 5.45
CA LYS A 201 -6.88 16.23 4.53
C LYS A 201 -7.65 15.01 5.04
N ILE A 202 -6.94 14.04 5.61
CA ILE A 202 -7.57 12.86 6.21
C ILE A 202 -8.46 13.27 7.40
N LYS A 203 -8.00 14.17 8.28
CA LYS A 203 -8.78 14.60 9.44
C LYS A 203 -10.05 15.38 9.09
N GLU A 204 -10.14 15.96 7.90
CA GLU A 204 -11.36 16.64 7.43
C GLU A 204 -12.50 15.63 7.20
N LYS A 205 -12.20 14.43 6.70
CA LYS A 205 -13.19 13.40 6.32
C LYS A 205 -13.34 12.27 7.34
N PHE A 206 -12.30 12.02 8.11
CA PHE A 206 -12.24 10.89 9.06
C PHE A 206 -12.13 11.39 10.50
N ASN A 207 -12.81 10.68 11.40
CA ASN A 207 -12.70 10.88 12.86
C ASN A 207 -12.05 9.64 13.51
N LYS A 208 -11.92 9.64 14.84
CA LYS A 208 -11.28 8.56 15.62
C LYS A 208 -9.93 8.15 15.01
N VAL A 209 -9.18 9.15 14.58
CA VAL A 209 -7.91 8.98 13.89
C VAL A 209 -6.85 8.51 14.86
N SER A 210 -6.23 7.38 14.58
CA SER A 210 -5.03 6.91 15.27
C SER A 210 -3.90 6.70 14.28
N GLY A 211 -2.69 6.99 14.70
CA GLY A 211 -1.49 6.77 13.89
C GLY A 211 -0.36 6.27 14.76
N LYS A 212 0.39 5.30 14.27
CA LYS A 212 1.58 4.78 14.93
C LYS A 212 2.70 4.57 13.92
N TRP A 213 3.93 4.64 14.40
CA TRP A 213 5.11 4.23 13.65
C TRP A 213 5.50 2.81 14.06
N PHE A 214 5.85 1.98 13.07
CA PHE A 214 6.33 0.63 13.32
C PHE A 214 7.26 0.18 12.19
N LEU A 215 8.51 -0.17 12.53
CA LEU A 215 9.53 -0.72 11.62
C LEU A 215 9.66 0.06 10.29
N GLY A 216 9.72 1.39 10.36
CA GLY A 216 9.86 2.22 9.17
C GLY A 216 8.55 2.53 8.44
N TYR A 217 7.40 2.12 8.97
CA TYR A 217 6.10 2.44 8.39
C TYR A 217 5.28 3.33 9.32
N TRP A 218 4.60 4.29 8.72
CA TRP A 218 3.51 5.01 9.35
C TRP A 218 2.22 4.26 9.07
N ILE A 219 1.56 3.83 10.13
CA ILE A 219 0.30 3.11 10.08
C ILE A 219 -0.77 4.03 10.64
N PHE A 220 -1.78 4.29 9.84
CA PHE A 220 -2.89 5.18 10.15
C PHE A 220 -4.21 4.44 10.04
N VAL A 221 -5.10 4.68 11.00
CA VAL A 221 -6.49 4.18 10.97
C VAL A 221 -7.41 5.36 11.23
N GLY A 222 -8.41 5.53 10.38
CA GLY A 222 -9.47 6.52 10.55
C GLY A 222 -10.84 5.89 10.31
N THR A 223 -11.87 6.42 10.95
CA THR A 223 -13.26 6.05 10.72
C THR A 223 -13.93 7.16 9.93
N LYS A 224 -14.62 6.83 8.83
CA LYS A 224 -15.40 7.80 8.05
C LYS A 224 -16.43 8.47 8.93
N ARG A 225 -16.58 9.78 8.78
CA ARG A 225 -17.68 10.52 9.44
C ARG A 225 -19.01 10.06 8.89
N SER A 226 -19.98 9.88 9.76
CA SER A 226 -21.37 9.55 9.43
C SER A 226 -22.07 10.71 8.73
#